data_e01609dc1f0dab3e7b977399948c037f
#
_entry.id   e01609dc1f0dab3e7b977399948c037f
#
_cell.length_a   1.000
_cell.length_b   1.000
_cell.length_c   1.000
_cell.angle_alpha   90.00
_cell.angle_beta   90.00
_cell.angle_gamma   90.00
#
_symmetry.space_group_name_H-M   'P 1'
#
loop_
_entity.id
_entity.type
_entity.pdbx_description
1 polymer ?
#
loop_
_entity_poly.entity_id
_entity_poly.type
_entity_poly.pdbx_seq_one_letter_code
_entity_poly.pdbx_strand_id
1 'polypeptide(L)'
;MAPVLDELRREYAGVMDVVFIDVWKDPEAGTPYGVELIPTQIFFDGAGRELYRHQGFFAKDDILAMWKQLGYDVKAARVSRER
;
A
#
# COMPACT_ATOMS: atom_id res chain seq x y z
N MET A 1 -2.38 -11.43 -1.98
CA MET A 1 -2.32 -9.97 -1.69
C MET A 1 -3.57 -9.19 -2.11
N ALA A 2 -4.22 -9.57 -3.21
CA ALA A 2 -5.37 -8.80 -3.68
C ALA A 2 -6.50 -8.64 -2.65
N PRO A 3 -6.92 -9.70 -1.90
CA PRO A 3 -7.96 -9.52 -0.88
C PRO A 3 -7.58 -8.51 0.21
N VAL A 4 -6.31 -8.50 0.62
CA VAL A 4 -5.81 -7.54 1.62
C VAL A 4 -5.87 -6.13 1.07
N LEU A 5 -5.45 -5.94 -0.18
CA LEU A 5 -5.46 -4.63 -0.82
C LEU A 5 -6.88 -4.12 -1.03
N ASP A 6 -7.81 -5.02 -1.38
CA ASP A 6 -9.22 -4.65 -1.54
C ASP A 6 -9.82 -4.19 -0.22
N GLU A 7 -9.50 -4.86 0.89
CA GLU A 7 -9.95 -4.44 2.21
C GLU A 7 -9.42 -3.05 2.56
N LEU A 8 -8.12 -2.83 2.33
CA LEU A 8 -7.49 -1.54 2.62
C LEU A 8 -8.11 -0.43 1.77
N ARG A 9 -8.37 -0.70 0.50
CA ARG A 9 -8.98 0.28 -0.39
C ARG A 9 -10.34 0.72 0.11
N ARG A 10 -11.16 -0.23 0.56
CA ARG A 10 -12.50 0.07 1.06
C ARG A 10 -12.47 0.76 2.41
N GLU A 11 -11.67 0.23 3.34
CA GLU A 11 -11.65 0.71 4.72
C GLU A 11 -10.96 2.06 4.87
N TYR A 12 -9.98 2.34 4.02
CA TYR A 12 -9.16 3.54 4.15
C TYR A 12 -9.32 4.50 2.97
N ALA A 13 -10.46 4.42 2.28
CA ALA A 13 -10.79 5.36 1.22
C ALA A 13 -10.70 6.79 1.74
N GLY A 14 -9.99 7.66 1.02
CA GLY A 14 -9.78 9.04 1.43
C GLY A 14 -8.66 9.24 2.45
N VAL A 15 -8.13 8.17 3.05
CA VAL A 15 -6.98 8.22 3.96
C VAL A 15 -5.73 7.80 3.21
N MET A 16 -5.80 6.72 2.45
CA MET A 16 -4.72 6.28 1.57
C MET A 16 -5.30 5.77 0.26
N ASP A 17 -4.52 5.90 -0.79
CA ASP A 17 -4.86 5.33 -2.09
C ASP A 17 -4.15 4.00 -2.25
N VAL A 18 -4.90 2.99 -2.66
CA VAL A 18 -4.36 1.65 -2.89
C VAL A 18 -4.45 1.35 -4.38
N VAL A 19 -3.30 1.12 -5.00
CA VAL A 19 -3.22 0.77 -6.41
C VAL A 19 -2.67 -0.64 -6.54
N PHE A 20 -3.43 -1.50 -7.22
CA PHE A 20 -3.01 -2.87 -7.50
C PHE A 20 -2.60 -2.98 -8.95
N ILE A 21 -1.37 -3.49 -9.16
CA ILE A 21 -0.83 -3.71 -10.51
C ILE A 21 -0.55 -5.21 -10.66
N ASP A 22 -1.19 -5.82 -11.64
CA ASP A 22 -1.01 -7.24 -11.93
C ASP A 22 0.08 -7.41 -12.98
N VAL A 23 1.30 -7.69 -12.51
CA VAL A 23 2.46 -7.83 -13.40
C VAL A 23 2.41 -9.11 -14.24
N TRP A 24 1.55 -10.06 -13.88
CA TRP A 24 1.33 -11.24 -14.73
C TRP A 24 0.55 -10.88 -15.98
N LYS A 25 -0.40 -9.96 -15.88
CA LYS A 25 -1.21 -9.49 -17.01
C LYS A 25 -0.51 -8.36 -17.77
N ASP A 26 0.24 -7.55 -17.05
CA ASP A 26 0.93 -6.39 -17.62
C ASP A 26 2.31 -6.26 -17.00
N PRO A 27 3.28 -7.06 -17.47
CA PRO A 27 4.63 -7.05 -16.92
C PRO A 27 5.31 -5.67 -16.99
N GLU A 28 4.96 -4.88 -18.01
CA GLU A 28 5.56 -3.56 -18.16
C GLU A 28 5.10 -2.56 -17.11
N ALA A 29 3.94 -2.80 -16.48
CA ALA A 29 3.43 -1.92 -15.45
C ALA A 29 4.31 -1.92 -14.19
N GLY A 30 5.03 -3.01 -13.93
CA GLY A 30 5.94 -3.09 -12.79
C GLY A 30 7.32 -2.50 -13.05
N THR A 31 7.69 -2.32 -14.32
CA THR A 31 9.02 -1.86 -14.71
C THR A 31 9.39 -0.49 -14.15
N PRO A 32 8.50 0.53 -14.20
CA PRO A 32 8.83 1.86 -13.66
C PRO A 32 9.12 1.84 -12.16
N TYR A 33 8.63 0.82 -11.45
CA TYR A 33 8.83 0.71 -10.00
C TYR A 33 10.00 -0.18 -9.62
N GLY A 34 10.67 -0.78 -10.61
CA GLY A 34 11.79 -1.67 -10.35
C GLY A 34 11.41 -2.93 -9.60
N VAL A 35 10.22 -3.48 -9.86
CA VAL A 35 9.74 -4.68 -9.18
C VAL A 35 10.43 -5.91 -9.76
N GLU A 36 11.17 -6.64 -8.92
CA GLU A 36 11.87 -7.86 -9.31
C GLU A 36 11.19 -9.12 -8.79
N LEU A 37 10.54 -9.01 -7.64
CA LEU A 37 9.83 -10.13 -7.00
C LEU A 37 8.38 -9.74 -6.76
N ILE A 38 7.50 -10.72 -6.77
CA ILE A 38 6.08 -10.53 -6.45
C ILE A 38 5.70 -11.47 -5.31
N PRO A 39 4.80 -11.03 -4.41
CA PRO A 39 4.27 -9.67 -4.34
C PRO A 39 5.29 -8.66 -3.79
N THR A 40 5.14 -7.41 -4.19
CA THR A 40 5.93 -6.30 -3.66
C THR A 40 4.98 -5.16 -3.30
N GLN A 41 5.16 -4.59 -2.11
CA GLN A 41 4.40 -3.44 -1.66
C GLN A 41 5.33 -2.24 -1.61
N ILE A 42 4.88 -1.13 -2.18
CA ILE A 42 5.66 0.11 -2.19
C ILE A 42 4.80 1.21 -1.55
N PHE A 43 5.39 1.91 -0.59
CA PHE A 43 4.72 2.97 0.16
C PHE A 43 5.25 4.31 -0.32
N PHE A 44 4.34 5.18 -0.76
CA PHE A 44 4.68 6.51 -1.26
C PHE A 44 4.03 7.57 -0.39
N ASP A 45 4.70 8.74 -0.28
CA ASP A 45 4.07 9.89 0.36
C ASP A 45 3.17 10.65 -0.64
N GLY A 46 2.54 11.72 -0.19
CA GLY A 46 1.63 12.51 -1.03
C GLY A 46 2.34 13.21 -2.19
N ALA A 47 3.64 13.35 -2.14
CA ALA A 47 4.45 13.93 -3.21
C ALA A 47 4.95 12.87 -4.21
N GLY A 48 4.65 11.59 -3.95
CA GLY A 48 5.05 10.51 -4.84
C GLY A 48 6.44 9.96 -4.57
N ARG A 49 7.04 10.31 -3.42
CA ARG A 49 8.34 9.76 -3.04
C ARG A 49 8.18 8.39 -2.40
N GLU A 50 9.03 7.44 -2.79
CA GLU A 50 9.02 6.11 -2.19
C GLU A 50 9.59 6.19 -0.78
N LEU A 51 8.79 5.73 0.20
CA LEU A 51 9.18 5.74 1.61
C LEU A 51 9.70 4.38 2.07
N TYR A 52 9.11 3.31 1.57
CA TYR A 52 9.45 1.95 1.99
C TYR A 52 9.00 0.96 0.93
N ARG A 53 9.71 -0.14 0.84
CA ARG A 53 9.42 -1.21 -0.12
C ARG A 53 9.57 -2.55 0.60
N HIS A 54 8.56 -3.42 0.47
CA HIS A 54 8.57 -4.76 1.04
C HIS A 54 8.40 -5.78 -0.06
N GLN A 55 9.28 -6.77 -0.09
CA GLN A 55 9.18 -7.91 -1.01
C GLN A 55 8.62 -9.11 -0.26
N GLY A 56 7.64 -9.78 -0.88
CA GLY A 56 6.94 -10.90 -0.28
C GLY A 56 5.60 -10.49 0.30
N PHE A 57 4.90 -11.46 0.88
CA PHE A 57 3.58 -11.22 1.46
C PHE A 57 3.66 -10.27 2.66
N PHE A 58 2.69 -9.36 2.73
CA PHE A 58 2.54 -8.44 3.85
C PHE A 58 1.07 -8.46 4.27
N ALA A 59 0.80 -8.81 5.52
CA ALA A 59 -0.55 -8.84 6.04
C ALA A 59 -1.08 -7.41 6.23
N LYS A 60 -2.40 -7.27 6.32
CA LYS A 60 -3.04 -5.98 6.53
C LYS A 60 -2.46 -5.23 7.72
N ASP A 61 -2.33 -5.92 8.86
CA ASP A 61 -1.79 -5.31 10.07
C ASP A 61 -0.34 -4.88 9.91
N ASP A 62 0.44 -5.63 9.13
CA ASP A 62 1.83 -5.27 8.84
C ASP A 62 1.91 -3.98 8.01
N ILE A 63 1.01 -3.83 7.06
CA ILE A 63 0.93 -2.63 6.23
C ILE A 63 0.58 -1.42 7.09
N LEU A 64 -0.42 -1.57 7.95
CA LEU A 64 -0.84 -0.48 8.84
C LEU A 64 0.25 -0.12 9.85
N ALA A 65 0.95 -1.12 10.39
CA ALA A 65 2.06 -0.88 11.31
C ALA A 65 3.22 -0.17 10.62
N MET A 66 3.48 -0.50 9.36
CA MET A 66 4.53 0.16 8.59
C MET A 66 4.20 1.63 8.38
N TRP A 67 2.95 1.96 8.04
CA TRP A 67 2.53 3.35 7.92
C TRP A 67 2.78 4.13 9.20
N LYS A 68 2.49 3.51 10.35
CA LYS A 68 2.73 4.16 11.64
C LYS A 68 4.22 4.39 11.86
N GLN A 69 5.07 3.43 11.51
CA GLN A 69 6.52 3.59 11.62
C GLN A 69 7.03 4.72 10.72
N LEU A 70 6.39 4.92 9.58
CA LEU A 70 6.74 5.98 8.65
C LEU A 70 6.22 7.35 9.08
N GLY A 71 5.46 7.41 10.18
CA GLY A 71 4.93 8.66 10.70
C GLY A 71 3.47 8.94 10.34
N TYR A 72 2.76 7.96 9.80
CA TYR A 72 1.38 8.11 9.36
C TYR A 72 0.47 7.15 10.11
N ASP A 73 -0.25 7.64 11.11
CA ASP A 73 -1.21 6.83 11.85
C ASP A 73 -2.54 6.79 11.07
N VAL A 74 -2.60 5.89 10.10
CA VAL A 74 -3.77 5.80 9.21
C VAL A 74 -5.01 5.29 9.94
N LYS A 75 -4.86 4.49 11.00
CA LYS A 75 -5.99 4.03 11.80
C LYS A 75 -6.67 5.19 12.51
N ALA A 76 -5.89 6.08 13.10
CA ALA A 76 -6.42 7.27 13.77
C ALA A 76 -7.08 8.19 12.76
N ALA A 77 -6.48 8.39 11.60
CA ALA A 77 -7.03 9.21 10.54
C ALA A 77 -8.37 8.65 10.04
N ARG A 78 -8.49 7.33 9.92
CA ARG A 78 -9.74 6.67 9.52
C ARG A 78 -10.84 6.92 10.56
N VAL A 79 -10.52 6.75 11.84
CA VAL A 79 -11.50 6.96 12.93
C VAL A 79 -11.98 8.41 12.94
N SER A 80 -11.07 9.37 12.81
CA SER A 80 -11.43 10.79 12.74
C SER A 80 -12.34 11.09 11.57
N ARG A 81 -12.09 10.45 10.43
CA ARG A 81 -12.84 10.67 9.22
C ARG A 81 -14.26 10.10 9.30
N GLU A 82 -14.47 9.03 10.05
CA GLU A 82 -15.79 8.40 10.22
C GLU A 82 -16.71 9.15 11.15
N ARG A 83 -16.20 10.12 11.88
CA ARG A 83 -17.00 10.99 12.75
C ARG A 83 -17.55 12.16 11.95
#